data_7233f0e1e671d1b01d8f6c9c2bc6e7bd
#
_entry.id   7233f0e1e671d1b01d8f6c9c2bc6e7bd
#
_cell.length_a   1.000
_cell.length_b   1.000
_cell.length_c   1.000
_cell.angle_alpha   90.00
_cell.angle_beta   90.00
_cell.angle_gamma   90.00
#
_symmetry.space_group_name_H-M   'P 1'
#
loop_
_entity.id
_entity.type
_entity.pdbx_description
1 polymer ?
#
loop_
_entity_poly.entity_id
_entity_poly.type
_entity_poly.pdbx_seq_one_letter_code
_entity_poly.pdbx_strand_id
1 'polypeptide(L)'
;IERSEEFLESLSSFGLFISGSSGVQGEWPKLLLTQGHDELFYLDHTLPDEMAKQHWLVKFSRGTDQRLNKILNQEPLYMQIAAYLGLRVFRPLELHGRTLFIPRFDRQVVDNRVERIAQESLASFSGKAGFGVKMSHNEVCEIIMNCCTDPETEILEYVKRDLANIALGNKDNHTRNTAFQRLNNGNIRLTPLFDFAPMWLHPDGIARSTRWEKDDNNWASIAHQIVECSSLTLEQIKSLFSEQLPLYQ
;
A
#
# COMPACT_ATOMS: atom_id res chain seq x y z
N ILE A 1 -13.46 23.83 -6.01
CA ILE A 1 -13.35 23.89 -4.53
C ILE A 1 -11.90 24.22 -4.26
N GLU A 2 -11.63 25.36 -3.61
CA GLU A 2 -10.29 25.69 -3.15
C GLU A 2 -9.80 24.61 -2.17
N ARG A 3 -8.54 24.21 -2.31
CA ARG A 3 -7.87 23.26 -1.41
C ARG A 3 -7.54 23.96 -0.07
N SER A 4 -8.51 24.61 0.58
CA SER A 4 -8.30 25.23 1.89
C SER A 4 -8.34 24.17 2.97
N GLU A 5 -7.47 24.26 3.98
CA GLU A 5 -7.42 23.33 5.11
C GLU A 5 -8.77 23.21 5.82
N GLU A 6 -9.44 24.32 6.06
CA GLU A 6 -10.74 24.36 6.73
C GLU A 6 -11.83 23.62 5.95
N PHE A 7 -11.82 23.70 4.62
CA PHE A 7 -12.77 22.98 3.78
C PHE A 7 -12.51 21.48 3.80
N LEU A 8 -11.24 21.07 3.70
CA LEU A 8 -10.85 19.66 3.73
C LEU A 8 -11.11 19.03 5.11
N GLU A 9 -10.91 19.77 6.20
CA GLU A 9 -11.29 19.34 7.56
C GLU A 9 -12.80 19.22 7.73
N SER A 10 -13.59 20.12 7.17
CA SER A 10 -15.05 20.02 7.19
C SER A 10 -15.55 18.84 6.35
N LEU A 11 -14.91 18.53 5.21
CA LEU A 11 -15.22 17.34 4.42
C LEU A 11 -14.92 16.04 5.19
N SER A 12 -13.93 16.02 6.07
CA SER A 12 -13.63 14.80 6.86
C SER A 12 -14.79 14.40 7.78
N SER A 13 -15.48 15.38 8.36
CA SER A 13 -16.65 15.12 9.21
C SER A 13 -17.93 14.81 8.42
N PHE A 14 -18.12 15.42 7.25
CA PHE A 14 -19.25 15.15 6.37
C PHE A 14 -19.04 13.93 5.47
N GLY A 15 -17.83 13.73 4.97
CA GLY A 15 -17.51 12.71 3.99
C GLY A 15 -17.56 11.28 4.51
N LEU A 16 -17.25 11.05 5.79
CA LEU A 16 -17.44 9.75 6.44
C LEU A 16 -18.90 9.28 6.40
N PHE A 17 -19.84 10.21 6.40
CA PHE A 17 -21.28 9.92 6.36
C PHE A 17 -21.83 9.75 4.93
N ILE A 18 -21.31 10.47 3.95
CA ILE A 18 -21.94 10.61 2.61
C ILE A 18 -21.26 9.75 1.54
N SER A 19 -19.95 9.51 1.64
CA SER A 19 -19.15 8.97 0.51
C SER A 19 -19.14 7.45 0.38
N GLY A 20 -19.88 6.71 1.20
CA GLY A 20 -19.78 5.25 1.19
C GLY A 20 -18.37 4.73 1.48
N SER A 21 -17.53 5.56 2.09
CA SER A 21 -16.14 5.24 2.47
C SER A 21 -16.05 4.14 3.54
N SER A 22 -17.20 3.61 3.98
CA SER A 22 -17.29 2.43 4.87
C SER A 22 -16.53 1.21 4.38
N GLY A 23 -16.22 1.13 3.08
CA GLY A 23 -15.37 0.09 2.49
C GLY A 23 -13.87 0.38 2.51
N VAL A 24 -13.44 1.62 2.80
CA VAL A 24 -12.02 2.00 2.86
C VAL A 24 -11.52 1.80 4.28
N GLN A 25 -10.94 0.64 4.54
CA GLN A 25 -10.44 0.26 5.86
C GLN A 25 -9.20 1.09 6.28
N GLY A 26 -9.00 1.24 7.59
CA GLY A 26 -7.84 1.87 8.20
C GLY A 26 -8.24 2.94 9.22
N GLU A 27 -7.32 3.26 10.14
CA GLU A 27 -7.57 4.16 11.27
C GLU A 27 -7.73 5.65 10.91
N TRP A 28 -7.17 6.08 9.78
CA TRP A 28 -7.19 7.46 9.35
C TRP A 28 -8.50 7.80 8.64
N PRO A 29 -9.10 8.98 8.88
CA PRO A 29 -10.24 9.46 8.10
C PRO A 29 -9.84 9.55 6.62
N LYS A 30 -10.66 8.96 5.74
CA LYS A 30 -10.35 8.85 4.30
C LYS A 30 -11.58 9.19 3.46
N LEU A 31 -11.35 9.80 2.31
CA LEU A 31 -12.36 10.05 1.28
C LEU A 31 -11.88 9.52 -0.08
N LEU A 32 -12.81 9.07 -0.90
CA LEU A 32 -12.56 8.78 -2.31
C LEU A 32 -13.09 9.95 -3.14
N LEU A 33 -12.21 10.56 -3.92
CA LEU A 33 -12.53 11.70 -4.78
C LEU A 33 -12.12 11.43 -6.22
N THR A 34 -12.88 12.01 -7.14
CA THR A 34 -12.54 12.08 -8.57
C THR A 34 -12.25 13.54 -8.93
N GLN A 35 -11.11 13.79 -9.54
CA GLN A 35 -10.79 15.09 -10.13
C GLN A 35 -11.30 15.10 -11.56
N GLY A 36 -12.08 16.13 -11.91
CA GLY A 36 -12.56 16.36 -13.26
C GLY A 36 -11.53 17.09 -14.13
N HIS A 37 -11.79 17.14 -15.44
CA HIS A 37 -10.99 17.95 -16.39
C HIS A 37 -11.09 19.46 -16.13
N ASP A 38 -12.09 19.88 -15.37
CA ASP A 38 -12.25 21.26 -14.85
C ASP A 38 -11.39 21.54 -13.62
N GLU A 39 -10.52 20.60 -13.21
CA GLU A 39 -9.66 20.64 -12.02
C GLU A 39 -10.42 20.64 -10.68
N LEU A 40 -11.74 20.47 -10.68
CA LEU A 40 -12.54 20.37 -9.46
C LEU A 40 -12.55 18.94 -8.91
N PHE A 41 -12.79 18.81 -7.61
CA PHE A 41 -12.92 17.52 -6.94
C PHE A 41 -14.40 17.20 -6.68
N TYR A 42 -14.76 15.97 -7.00
CA TYR A 42 -16.10 15.40 -6.86
C TYR A 42 -16.05 14.16 -5.98
N LEU A 43 -17.16 13.81 -5.34
CA LEU A 43 -17.27 12.49 -4.71
C LEU A 43 -17.13 11.40 -5.78
N ASP A 44 -16.43 10.31 -5.47
CA ASP A 44 -15.99 9.29 -6.45
C ASP A 44 -17.10 8.72 -7.33
N HIS A 45 -18.34 8.71 -6.86
CA HIS A 45 -19.49 8.16 -7.57
C HIS A 45 -20.40 9.19 -8.28
N THR A 46 -20.03 10.47 -8.24
CA THR A 46 -20.90 11.55 -8.74
C THR A 46 -20.52 12.11 -10.10
N LEU A 47 -19.26 11.91 -10.51
CA LEU A 47 -18.76 12.39 -11.79
C LEU A 47 -18.84 11.27 -12.85
N PRO A 48 -19.42 11.53 -14.05
CA PRO A 48 -19.37 10.59 -15.18
C PRO A 48 -17.93 10.27 -15.58
N ASP A 49 -17.69 9.03 -16.03
CA ASP A 49 -16.36 8.51 -16.34
C ASP A 49 -15.63 9.38 -17.40
N GLU A 50 -16.34 9.87 -18.41
CA GLU A 50 -15.81 10.72 -19.49
C GLU A 50 -15.35 12.10 -19.03
N MET A 51 -15.79 12.54 -17.85
CA MET A 51 -15.36 13.81 -17.23
C MET A 51 -14.22 13.63 -16.24
N ALA A 52 -13.90 12.38 -15.91
CA ALA A 52 -12.87 12.07 -14.94
C ALA A 52 -11.45 12.28 -15.54
N LYS A 53 -10.60 13.01 -14.80
CA LYS A 53 -9.18 13.18 -15.09
C LYS A 53 -8.32 12.22 -14.26
N GLN A 54 -8.63 12.09 -12.96
CA GLN A 54 -7.87 11.28 -12.03
C GLN A 54 -8.70 10.93 -10.78
N HIS A 55 -8.41 9.78 -10.18
CA HIS A 55 -9.04 9.32 -8.94
C HIS A 55 -8.06 9.35 -7.79
N TRP A 56 -8.55 9.75 -6.62
CA TRP A 56 -7.77 9.98 -5.42
C TRP A 56 -8.35 9.26 -4.20
N LEU A 57 -7.48 8.73 -3.37
CA LEU A 57 -7.77 8.47 -1.96
C LEU A 57 -7.15 9.61 -1.16
N VAL A 58 -7.96 10.29 -0.38
CA VAL A 58 -7.53 11.44 0.42
C VAL A 58 -7.55 11.06 1.89
N LYS A 59 -6.39 11.13 2.54
CA LYS A 59 -6.23 10.89 3.98
C LYS A 59 -6.14 12.23 4.71
N PHE A 60 -6.80 12.31 5.85
CA PHE A 60 -6.76 13.49 6.71
C PHE A 60 -5.97 13.19 7.98
N SER A 61 -5.33 14.23 8.53
CA SER A 61 -4.67 14.16 9.81
C SER A 61 -5.66 13.76 10.91
N ARG A 62 -5.22 12.87 11.82
CA ARG A 62 -6.02 12.38 12.94
C ARG A 62 -5.64 13.09 14.23
N GLY A 63 -6.60 13.84 14.79
CA GLY A 63 -6.44 14.48 16.09
C GLY A 63 -5.27 15.48 16.17
N THR A 64 -4.79 15.72 17.39
CA THR A 64 -3.74 16.70 17.70
C THR A 64 -2.37 16.08 18.01
N ASP A 65 -2.23 14.73 18.03
CA ASP A 65 -0.96 14.08 18.31
C ASP A 65 0.05 14.38 17.18
N GLN A 66 1.15 15.04 17.55
CA GLN A 66 2.19 15.44 16.60
C GLN A 66 2.88 14.24 15.95
N ARG A 67 2.96 13.08 16.61
CA ARG A 67 3.56 11.86 16.04
C ARG A 67 2.69 11.31 14.90
N LEU A 68 1.37 11.28 15.08
CA LEU A 68 0.44 10.88 14.04
C LEU A 68 0.54 11.85 12.84
N ASN A 69 0.52 13.15 13.08
CA ASN A 69 0.72 14.14 12.01
C ASN A 69 2.04 13.93 11.28
N LYS A 70 3.12 13.62 11.99
CA LYS A 70 4.43 13.33 11.41
C LYS A 70 4.41 12.08 10.52
N ILE A 71 3.70 11.02 10.92
CA ILE A 71 3.51 9.81 10.11
C ILE A 71 2.88 10.18 8.77
N LEU A 72 1.74 10.89 8.79
CA LEU A 72 1.04 11.30 7.57
C LEU A 72 1.91 12.18 6.67
N ASN A 73 2.60 13.17 7.26
CA ASN A 73 3.44 14.12 6.51
C ASN A 73 4.67 13.45 5.90
N GLN A 74 5.15 12.35 6.45
CA GLN A 74 6.31 11.62 5.94
C GLN A 74 5.95 10.48 4.98
N GLU A 75 4.69 10.09 4.87
CA GLU A 75 4.26 9.04 3.94
C GLU A 75 4.70 9.32 2.48
N PRO A 76 4.60 10.57 1.93
CA PRO A 76 5.12 10.86 0.58
C PRO A 76 6.61 10.61 0.42
N LEU A 77 7.41 10.98 1.41
CA LEU A 77 8.86 10.75 1.37
C LEU A 77 9.19 9.25 1.44
N TYR A 78 8.49 8.49 2.27
CA TYR A 78 8.64 7.03 2.34
C TYR A 78 8.32 6.36 1.01
N MET A 79 7.27 6.82 0.32
CA MET A 79 6.93 6.32 -1.02
C MET A 79 7.97 6.71 -2.08
N GLN A 80 8.60 7.89 -1.99
CA GLN A 80 9.71 8.28 -2.84
C GLN A 80 10.95 7.40 -2.59
N ILE A 81 11.27 7.13 -1.33
CA ILE A 81 12.35 6.22 -0.95
C ILE A 81 12.06 4.81 -1.49
N ALA A 82 10.81 4.32 -1.35
CA ALA A 82 10.41 3.04 -1.90
C ALA A 82 10.64 2.95 -3.43
N ALA A 83 10.30 4.02 -4.17
CA ALA A 83 10.59 4.11 -5.60
C ALA A 83 12.10 4.05 -5.90
N TYR A 84 12.90 4.78 -5.12
CA TYR A 84 14.37 4.76 -5.24
C TYR A 84 14.97 3.37 -4.97
N LEU A 85 14.41 2.64 -4.02
CA LEU A 85 14.79 1.25 -3.69
C LEU A 85 14.29 0.23 -4.75
N GLY A 86 13.66 0.67 -5.83
CA GLY A 86 13.16 -0.19 -6.89
C GLY A 86 11.92 -1.01 -6.51
N LEU A 87 11.15 -0.56 -5.52
CA LEU A 87 9.84 -1.11 -5.20
C LEU A 87 8.80 -0.62 -6.20
N ARG A 88 7.80 -1.45 -6.47
CA ARG A 88 6.69 -1.08 -7.34
C ARG A 88 5.80 -0.05 -6.66
N VAL A 89 5.93 1.22 -7.03
CA VAL A 89 5.05 2.32 -6.65
C VAL A 89 4.25 2.80 -7.86
N PHE A 90 3.10 3.45 -7.63
CA PHE A 90 2.25 3.91 -8.73
C PHE A 90 2.65 5.31 -9.21
N ARG A 91 2.42 6.30 -8.38
CA ARG A 91 2.70 7.72 -8.65
C ARG A 91 3.08 8.42 -7.36
N PRO A 92 3.77 9.57 -7.41
CA PRO A 92 4.04 10.38 -6.24
C PRO A 92 2.76 10.79 -5.50
N LEU A 93 2.83 10.84 -4.18
CA LEU A 93 1.78 11.33 -3.31
C LEU A 93 1.91 12.85 -3.15
N GLU A 94 0.77 13.55 -3.02
CA GLU A 94 0.75 15.00 -2.85
C GLU A 94 0.28 15.36 -1.43
N LEU A 95 1.10 16.12 -0.70
CA LEU A 95 0.75 16.63 0.61
C LEU A 95 0.37 18.11 0.52
N HIS A 96 -0.84 18.45 0.96
CA HIS A 96 -1.34 19.81 1.05
C HIS A 96 -1.74 20.10 2.49
N GLY A 97 -0.92 20.87 3.20
CA GLY A 97 -1.10 21.12 4.63
C GLY A 97 -1.14 19.81 5.42
N ARG A 98 -2.28 19.49 6.01
CA ARG A 98 -2.53 18.27 6.81
C ARG A 98 -3.32 17.19 6.05
N THR A 99 -3.39 17.30 4.74
CA THR A 99 -4.18 16.41 3.87
C THR A 99 -3.28 15.76 2.84
N LEU A 100 -3.34 14.45 2.77
CA LEU A 100 -2.56 13.63 1.86
C LEU A 100 -3.43 13.10 0.72
N PHE A 101 -3.08 13.44 -0.51
CA PHE A 101 -3.70 12.96 -1.73
C PHE A 101 -2.88 11.79 -2.30
N ILE A 102 -3.52 10.63 -2.41
CA ILE A 102 -2.93 9.38 -2.90
C ILE A 102 -3.60 9.02 -4.23
N PRO A 103 -2.84 9.04 -5.35
CA PRO A 103 -3.39 8.62 -6.63
C PRO A 103 -3.85 7.15 -6.57
N ARG A 104 -5.09 6.88 -6.99
CA ARG A 104 -5.62 5.52 -7.00
C ARG A 104 -5.07 4.72 -8.17
N PHE A 105 -4.51 3.56 -7.88
CA PHE A 105 -3.98 2.64 -8.88
C PHE A 105 -5.02 1.60 -9.37
N ASP A 106 -6.17 1.52 -8.70
CA ASP A 106 -7.30 0.68 -9.09
C ASP A 106 -8.27 1.37 -10.07
N ARG A 107 -7.99 2.62 -10.43
CA ARG A 107 -8.73 3.42 -11.39
C ARG A 107 -7.75 4.10 -12.34
N GLN A 108 -7.90 3.83 -13.63
CA GLN A 108 -7.07 4.45 -14.68
C GLN A 108 -7.98 5.10 -15.72
N VAL A 109 -7.69 6.33 -16.08
CA VAL A 109 -8.40 7.01 -17.15
C VAL A 109 -7.63 6.75 -18.44
N VAL A 110 -8.26 6.03 -19.37
CA VAL A 110 -7.72 5.68 -20.69
C VAL A 110 -8.77 6.06 -21.74
N ASP A 111 -8.41 6.85 -22.71
CA ASP A 111 -9.31 7.30 -23.81
C ASP A 111 -10.67 7.82 -23.31
N ASN A 112 -10.64 8.70 -22.29
CA ASN A 112 -11.82 9.27 -21.62
C ASN A 112 -12.77 8.22 -21.01
N ARG A 113 -12.26 7.07 -20.64
CA ARG A 113 -12.99 6.04 -19.90
C ARG A 113 -12.25 5.64 -18.65
N VAL A 114 -12.98 5.29 -17.60
CA VAL A 114 -12.40 4.80 -16.37
C VAL A 114 -12.29 3.28 -16.41
N GLU A 115 -11.07 2.78 -16.54
CA GLU A 115 -10.77 1.38 -16.32
C GLU A 115 -10.69 1.08 -14.83
N ARG A 116 -11.43 0.07 -14.40
CA ARG A 116 -11.49 -0.39 -13.01
C ARG A 116 -10.73 -1.70 -12.87
N ILE A 117 -9.60 -1.65 -12.17
CA ILE A 117 -8.74 -2.80 -11.96
C ILE A 117 -9.21 -3.50 -10.67
N ALA A 118 -9.58 -4.77 -10.79
CA ALA A 118 -9.96 -5.57 -9.65
C ALA A 118 -8.78 -5.74 -8.69
N GLN A 119 -9.04 -5.57 -7.39
CA GLN A 119 -8.04 -5.79 -6.35
C GLN A 119 -8.65 -6.42 -5.12
N GLU A 120 -7.84 -7.18 -4.41
CA GLU A 120 -8.24 -7.83 -3.18
C GLU A 120 -7.07 -7.90 -2.20
N SER A 121 -7.31 -7.54 -0.92
CA SER A 121 -6.29 -7.67 0.10
C SER A 121 -5.94 -9.14 0.37
N LEU A 122 -4.71 -9.39 0.77
CA LEU A 122 -4.26 -10.72 1.16
C LEU A 122 -5.13 -11.29 2.30
N ALA A 123 -5.58 -10.46 3.24
CA ALA A 123 -6.49 -10.87 4.29
C ALA A 123 -7.82 -11.40 3.76
N SER A 124 -8.42 -10.72 2.77
CA SER A 124 -9.66 -11.16 2.12
C SER A 124 -9.41 -12.41 1.27
N PHE A 125 -8.40 -12.37 0.42
CA PHE A 125 -8.06 -13.44 -0.52
C PHE A 125 -7.80 -14.78 0.18
N SER A 126 -7.12 -14.75 1.34
CA SER A 126 -6.84 -15.95 2.13
C SER A 126 -8.03 -16.47 2.95
N GLY A 127 -9.15 -15.74 2.98
CA GLY A 127 -10.27 -16.04 3.87
C GLY A 127 -9.98 -15.79 5.36
N LYS A 128 -8.79 -15.26 5.70
CA LYS A 128 -8.36 -14.95 7.07
C LYS A 128 -8.62 -13.47 7.40
N ALA A 129 -9.86 -13.00 7.21
CA ALA A 129 -10.22 -11.59 7.30
C ALA A 129 -10.39 -11.04 8.73
N GLY A 130 -10.28 -11.86 9.78
CA GLY A 130 -10.42 -11.46 11.18
C GLY A 130 -9.37 -10.43 11.63
N PHE A 131 -9.72 -9.56 12.59
CA PHE A 131 -8.73 -8.70 13.24
C PHE A 131 -7.74 -9.53 14.04
N GLY A 132 -6.43 -9.21 13.93
CA GLY A 132 -5.39 -9.91 14.67
C GLY A 132 -5.01 -11.29 14.16
N VAL A 133 -5.60 -11.75 13.06
CA VAL A 133 -5.17 -13.00 12.40
C VAL A 133 -3.77 -12.77 11.84
N LYS A 134 -2.83 -13.58 12.34
CA LYS A 134 -1.44 -13.57 11.90
C LYS A 134 -1.26 -14.51 10.71
N MET A 135 -0.40 -14.12 9.80
CA MET A 135 0.04 -14.95 8.68
C MET A 135 1.57 -14.86 8.61
N SER A 136 2.24 -15.98 8.36
CA SER A 136 3.69 -15.96 8.17
C SER A 136 4.04 -15.42 6.77
N HIS A 137 5.26 -14.93 6.60
CA HIS A 137 5.78 -14.59 5.26
C HIS A 137 5.86 -15.83 4.37
N ASN A 138 6.09 -17.02 4.95
CA ASN A 138 6.09 -18.30 4.26
C ASN A 138 4.72 -18.57 3.62
N GLU A 139 3.62 -18.48 4.40
CA GLU A 139 2.25 -18.61 3.89
C GLU A 139 1.94 -17.59 2.79
N VAL A 140 2.45 -16.35 2.90
CA VAL A 140 2.26 -15.32 1.86
C VAL A 140 2.98 -15.71 0.57
N CYS A 141 4.21 -16.20 0.64
CA CYS A 141 4.95 -16.68 -0.53
C CYS A 141 4.22 -17.84 -1.21
N GLU A 142 3.68 -18.79 -0.45
CA GLU A 142 2.87 -19.90 -1.01
C GLU A 142 1.61 -19.39 -1.72
N ILE A 143 0.93 -18.38 -1.17
CA ILE A 143 -0.22 -17.77 -1.83
C ILE A 143 0.21 -17.09 -3.13
N ILE A 144 1.31 -16.33 -3.14
CA ILE A 144 1.86 -15.69 -4.34
C ILE A 144 2.17 -16.74 -5.41
N MET A 145 2.82 -17.84 -5.02
CA MET A 145 3.13 -18.97 -5.92
C MET A 145 1.88 -19.52 -6.61
N ASN A 146 0.78 -19.60 -5.88
CA ASN A 146 -0.45 -20.23 -6.37
C ASN A 146 -1.36 -19.29 -7.18
N CYS A 147 -1.25 -17.96 -6.99
CA CYS A 147 -2.21 -17.02 -7.59
C CYS A 147 -1.61 -16.07 -8.62
N CYS A 148 -0.33 -15.71 -8.53
CA CYS A 148 0.27 -14.73 -9.42
C CYS A 148 0.67 -15.35 -10.76
N THR A 149 0.56 -14.55 -11.83
CA THR A 149 0.92 -14.99 -13.18
C THR A 149 2.44 -15.18 -13.35
N ASP A 150 3.24 -14.35 -12.69
CA ASP A 150 4.69 -14.46 -12.60
C ASP A 150 5.09 -14.48 -11.12
N PRO A 151 4.98 -15.65 -10.46
CA PRO A 151 5.14 -15.73 -9.01
C PRO A 151 6.57 -15.42 -8.55
N GLU A 152 7.60 -15.73 -9.33
CA GLU A 152 9.00 -15.46 -8.96
C GLU A 152 9.24 -13.95 -8.84
N THR A 153 8.84 -13.18 -9.86
CA THR A 153 8.94 -11.72 -9.83
C THR A 153 8.14 -11.13 -8.66
N GLU A 154 6.96 -11.67 -8.37
CA GLU A 154 6.12 -11.15 -7.29
C GLU A 154 6.66 -11.51 -5.89
N ILE A 155 7.30 -12.65 -5.71
CA ILE A 155 7.99 -13.00 -4.46
C ILE A 155 9.21 -12.10 -4.25
N LEU A 156 10.02 -11.85 -5.29
CA LEU A 156 11.16 -10.92 -5.19
C LEU A 156 10.69 -9.51 -4.81
N GLU A 157 9.60 -9.03 -5.41
CA GLU A 157 8.96 -7.76 -5.03
C GLU A 157 8.48 -7.78 -3.56
N TYR A 158 7.83 -8.85 -3.12
CA TYR A 158 7.34 -9.00 -1.75
C TYR A 158 8.49 -8.99 -0.73
N VAL A 159 9.57 -9.71 -1.01
CA VAL A 159 10.76 -9.75 -0.15
C VAL A 159 11.42 -8.37 -0.07
N LYS A 160 11.54 -7.64 -1.18
CA LYS A 160 12.02 -6.25 -1.15
C LYS A 160 11.18 -5.36 -0.25
N ARG A 161 9.85 -5.51 -0.27
CA ARG A 161 8.96 -4.77 0.63
C ARG A 161 9.19 -5.10 2.10
N ASP A 162 9.43 -6.38 2.43
CA ASP A 162 9.75 -6.76 3.81
C ASP A 162 11.10 -6.18 4.26
N LEU A 163 12.13 -6.21 3.41
CA LEU A 163 13.41 -5.52 3.65
C LEU A 163 13.19 -4.03 3.96
N ALA A 164 12.42 -3.34 3.13
CA ALA A 164 12.12 -1.91 3.32
C ALA A 164 11.32 -1.66 4.62
N ASN A 165 10.33 -2.50 4.92
CA ASN A 165 9.56 -2.42 6.16
C ASN A 165 10.47 -2.52 7.40
N ILE A 166 11.42 -3.44 7.38
CA ILE A 166 12.37 -3.62 8.48
C ILE A 166 13.32 -2.43 8.58
N ALA A 167 13.98 -2.08 7.49
CA ALA A 167 15.02 -1.06 7.45
C ALA A 167 14.50 0.34 7.78
N LEU A 168 13.30 0.68 7.31
CA LEU A 168 12.69 1.99 7.49
C LEU A 168 11.67 2.04 8.65
N GLY A 169 11.52 0.94 9.38
CA GLY A 169 10.68 0.88 10.58
C GLY A 169 9.17 0.98 10.30
N ASN A 170 8.72 0.61 9.10
CA ASN A 170 7.29 0.42 8.86
C ASN A 170 6.84 -0.89 9.50
N LYS A 171 6.33 -0.81 10.73
CA LYS A 171 5.89 -1.97 11.50
C LYS A 171 4.47 -2.43 11.17
N ASP A 172 3.72 -1.66 10.38
CA ASP A 172 2.33 -1.95 10.03
C ASP A 172 2.23 -2.87 8.80
N ASN A 173 2.90 -4.02 8.88
CA ASN A 173 3.00 -5.00 7.80
C ASN A 173 1.91 -6.08 7.83
N HIS A 174 0.69 -5.74 8.25
CA HIS A 174 -0.41 -6.70 8.30
C HIS A 174 -0.94 -7.06 6.88
N THR A 175 -1.64 -8.18 6.80
CA THR A 175 -2.13 -8.76 5.53
C THR A 175 -3.13 -7.89 4.76
N ARG A 176 -3.68 -6.81 5.36
CA ARG A 176 -4.52 -5.83 4.67
C ARG A 176 -3.71 -4.77 3.93
N ASN A 177 -2.42 -4.57 4.29
CA ASN A 177 -1.49 -3.68 3.61
C ASN A 177 -0.71 -4.38 2.48
N THR A 178 -1.10 -5.62 2.15
CA THR A 178 -0.67 -6.34 0.95
C THR A 178 -1.91 -6.74 0.17
N ALA A 179 -1.92 -6.50 -1.15
CA ALA A 179 -3.06 -6.82 -1.99
C ALA A 179 -2.61 -7.31 -3.37
N PHE A 180 -3.50 -8.05 -4.03
CA PHE A 180 -3.36 -8.49 -5.41
C PHE A 180 -4.20 -7.62 -6.34
N GLN A 181 -3.75 -7.47 -7.58
CA GLN A 181 -4.49 -6.89 -8.69
C GLN A 181 -4.68 -7.94 -9.80
N ARG A 182 -5.86 -7.94 -10.40
CA ARG A 182 -6.10 -8.60 -11.69
C ARG A 182 -6.19 -7.53 -12.77
N LEU A 183 -5.18 -7.47 -13.62
CA LEU A 183 -5.09 -6.51 -14.71
C LEU A 183 -6.08 -6.85 -15.84
N ASN A 184 -6.35 -5.90 -16.73
CA ASN A 184 -7.28 -6.07 -17.85
C ASN A 184 -6.87 -7.19 -18.85
N ASN A 185 -5.57 -7.49 -18.93
CA ASN A 185 -5.03 -8.62 -19.69
C ASN A 185 -5.17 -9.98 -18.98
N GLY A 186 -5.78 -10.02 -17.80
CA GLY A 186 -5.96 -11.20 -17.00
C GLY A 186 -4.81 -11.53 -16.03
N ASN A 187 -3.67 -10.86 -16.12
CA ASN A 187 -2.53 -11.10 -15.25
C ASN A 187 -2.85 -10.74 -13.80
N ILE A 188 -2.42 -11.58 -12.88
CA ILE A 188 -2.52 -11.37 -11.43
C ILE A 188 -1.13 -11.07 -10.87
N ARG A 189 -1.02 -10.00 -10.10
CA ARG A 189 0.21 -9.56 -9.46
C ARG A 189 -0.06 -8.84 -8.14
N LEU A 190 0.96 -8.57 -7.37
CA LEU A 190 0.86 -7.64 -6.23
C LEU A 190 0.49 -6.23 -6.74
N THR A 191 -0.33 -5.52 -5.99
CA THR A 191 -0.61 -4.10 -6.26
C THR A 191 0.69 -3.27 -6.17
N PRO A 192 0.73 -2.04 -6.70
CA PRO A 192 1.72 -1.08 -6.24
C PRO A 192 1.72 -1.00 -4.71
N LEU A 193 2.89 -0.67 -4.11
CA LEU A 193 3.02 -0.46 -2.67
C LEU A 193 2.09 0.68 -2.23
N PHE A 194 1.47 0.53 -1.08
CA PHE A 194 0.61 1.54 -0.45
C PHE A 194 0.72 1.45 1.08
N ASP A 195 0.30 2.51 1.77
CA ASP A 195 0.31 2.59 3.24
C ASP A 195 1.71 2.35 3.84
N PHE A 196 2.74 2.89 3.18
CA PHE A 196 4.12 2.75 3.59
C PHE A 196 4.61 4.04 4.25
N ALA A 197 4.76 4.01 5.58
CA ALA A 197 4.98 5.18 6.41
C ALA A 197 5.83 4.84 7.64
N PRO A 198 6.39 5.85 8.38
CA PRO A 198 7.22 5.62 9.56
C PRO A 198 6.41 5.16 10.78
N MET A 199 5.82 3.97 10.71
CA MET A 199 4.91 3.45 11.74
C MET A 199 5.61 3.12 13.08
N TRP A 200 6.93 3.17 13.13
CA TRP A 200 7.68 3.16 14.39
C TRP A 200 7.41 4.38 15.27
N LEU A 201 6.90 5.47 14.70
CA LEU A 201 6.48 6.68 15.42
C LEU A 201 5.11 6.55 16.08
N HIS A 202 4.33 5.50 15.75
CA HIS A 202 2.95 5.37 16.23
C HIS A 202 2.92 5.33 17.77
N PRO A 203 2.07 6.15 18.42
CA PRO A 203 2.06 6.28 19.89
C PRO A 203 1.78 4.97 20.63
N ASP A 204 0.99 4.07 20.04
CA ASP A 204 0.60 2.80 20.65
C ASP A 204 1.65 1.68 20.47
N GLY A 205 2.77 1.97 19.81
CA GLY A 205 3.87 1.00 19.66
C GLY A 205 3.49 -0.20 18.80
N ILE A 206 3.12 0.01 17.54
CA ILE A 206 2.74 -1.06 16.60
C ILE A 206 3.86 -2.10 16.47
N ALA A 207 3.49 -3.37 16.60
CA ALA A 207 4.38 -4.50 16.37
C ALA A 207 4.12 -5.11 14.99
N ARG A 208 5.18 -5.58 14.31
CA ARG A 208 5.06 -6.35 13.06
C ARG A 208 4.16 -7.57 13.28
N SER A 209 3.14 -7.71 12.49
CA SER A 209 2.16 -8.82 12.55
C SER A 209 2.54 -10.00 11.67
N THR A 210 3.15 -9.74 10.50
CA THR A 210 3.65 -10.77 9.58
C THR A 210 5.15 -10.96 9.81
N ARG A 211 5.59 -12.21 9.99
CA ARG A 211 6.98 -12.60 10.28
C ARG A 211 7.35 -13.90 9.57
N TRP A 212 8.63 -14.11 9.35
CA TRP A 212 9.14 -15.43 8.94
C TRP A 212 8.99 -16.44 10.07
N GLU A 213 8.75 -17.69 9.74
CA GLU A 213 8.46 -18.74 10.73
C GLU A 213 9.67 -19.12 11.57
N LYS A 214 10.86 -19.12 10.95
CA LYS A 214 12.13 -19.47 11.59
C LYS A 214 13.06 -18.28 11.55
N ASP A 215 13.59 -17.88 12.70
CA ASP A 215 14.64 -16.85 12.86
C ASP A 215 14.47 -15.62 11.94
N ASP A 216 13.44 -14.83 12.23
CA ASP A 216 12.99 -13.63 11.50
C ASP A 216 14.07 -12.49 11.43
N ASN A 217 15.18 -12.63 12.14
CA ASN A 217 16.26 -11.65 12.19
C ASN A 217 17.54 -12.10 11.47
N ASN A 218 17.55 -13.24 10.82
CA ASN A 218 18.70 -13.81 10.16
C ASN A 218 18.45 -13.97 8.66
N TRP A 219 19.09 -13.15 7.85
CA TRP A 219 18.93 -13.16 6.38
C TRP A 219 19.30 -14.48 5.72
N ALA A 220 20.27 -15.23 6.26
CA ALA A 220 20.59 -16.53 5.72
C ALA A 220 19.45 -17.53 6.01
N SER A 221 18.86 -17.51 7.19
CA SER A 221 17.66 -18.30 7.52
C SER A 221 16.48 -17.91 6.65
N ILE A 222 16.23 -16.61 6.48
CA ILE A 222 15.15 -16.08 5.64
C ILE A 222 15.33 -16.54 4.18
N ALA A 223 16.55 -16.49 3.64
CA ALA A 223 16.85 -16.96 2.28
C ALA A 223 16.46 -18.43 2.09
N HIS A 224 16.78 -19.30 3.05
CA HIS A 224 16.38 -20.71 2.99
C HIS A 224 14.86 -20.88 3.07
N GLN A 225 14.17 -20.12 3.92
CA GLN A 225 12.71 -20.17 4.01
C GLN A 225 12.03 -19.74 2.71
N ILE A 226 12.57 -18.71 2.02
CA ILE A 226 12.05 -18.29 0.71
C ILE A 226 12.19 -19.42 -0.31
N VAL A 227 13.34 -20.11 -0.33
CA VAL A 227 13.55 -21.28 -1.21
C VAL A 227 12.56 -22.41 -0.88
N GLU A 228 12.29 -22.66 0.39
CA GLU A 228 11.35 -23.71 0.83
C GLU A 228 9.89 -23.44 0.38
N CYS A 229 9.47 -22.16 0.33
CA CYS A 229 8.08 -21.79 -0.01
C CYS A 229 7.93 -21.17 -1.41
N SER A 230 8.92 -21.29 -2.28
CA SER A 230 8.89 -20.73 -3.64
C SER A 230 9.65 -21.62 -4.64
N SER A 231 9.62 -21.24 -5.94
CA SER A 231 10.43 -21.83 -6.99
C SER A 231 11.82 -21.18 -7.13
N LEU A 232 12.12 -20.14 -6.34
CA LEU A 232 13.37 -19.40 -6.42
C LEU A 232 14.55 -20.22 -5.90
N THR A 233 15.70 -20.04 -6.54
CA THR A 233 16.94 -20.64 -6.09
C THR A 233 17.62 -19.79 -5.02
N LEU A 234 18.47 -20.41 -4.20
CA LEU A 234 19.25 -19.69 -3.19
C LEU A 234 20.15 -18.62 -3.82
N GLU A 235 20.63 -18.82 -5.05
CA GLU A 235 21.46 -17.86 -5.77
C GLU A 235 20.65 -16.61 -6.15
N GLN A 236 19.43 -16.76 -6.64
CA GLN A 236 18.55 -15.63 -6.95
C GLN A 236 18.25 -14.79 -5.69
N ILE A 237 17.99 -15.45 -4.55
CA ILE A 237 17.75 -14.74 -3.29
C ILE A 237 18.99 -14.03 -2.78
N LYS A 238 20.17 -14.66 -2.87
CA LYS A 238 21.45 -14.04 -2.50
C LYS A 238 21.77 -12.85 -3.39
N SER A 239 21.51 -12.93 -4.70
CA SER A 239 21.65 -11.81 -5.63
C SER A 239 20.75 -10.65 -5.20
N LEU A 240 19.47 -10.90 -4.94
CA LEU A 240 18.54 -9.89 -4.43
C LEU A 240 19.09 -9.22 -3.17
N PHE A 241 19.55 -9.97 -2.18
CA PHE A 241 20.07 -9.40 -0.94
C PHE A 241 21.36 -8.60 -1.16
N SER A 242 22.27 -9.07 -2.02
CA SER A 242 23.50 -8.35 -2.34
C SER A 242 23.24 -7.02 -3.07
N GLU A 243 22.18 -6.94 -3.85
CA GLU A 243 21.76 -5.72 -4.54
C GLU A 243 21.02 -4.76 -3.61
N GLN A 244 20.15 -5.28 -2.75
CA GLN A 244 19.25 -4.46 -1.94
C GLN A 244 19.89 -3.98 -0.64
N LEU A 245 20.60 -4.84 0.12
CA LEU A 245 21.10 -4.46 1.43
C LEU A 245 22.03 -3.24 1.44
N PRO A 246 22.91 -3.02 0.45
CA PRO A 246 23.74 -1.81 0.40
C PRO A 246 22.93 -0.51 0.25
N LEU A 247 21.71 -0.57 -0.30
CA LEU A 247 20.86 0.62 -0.48
C LEU A 247 20.34 1.18 0.85
N TYR A 248 20.43 0.41 1.93
CA TYR A 248 19.97 0.80 3.27
C TYR A 248 21.11 1.28 4.19
N GLN A 249 22.33 1.37 3.70
CA GLN A 249 23.51 1.87 4.42
C GLN A 249 23.71 3.36 4.17
#